data_466fe316c32aaed0370d7b732e97069e
#
_entry.id   466fe316c32aaed0370d7b732e97069e
#
_cell.length_a   1.000
_cell.length_b   1.000
_cell.length_c   1.000
_cell.angle_alpha   90.00
_cell.angle_beta   90.00
_cell.angle_gamma   90.00
#
_symmetry.space_group_name_H-M   'P 1'
#
loop_
_entity.id
_entity.type
_entity.pdbx_description
1 polymer ?
#
loop_
_entity_poly.entity_id
_entity_poly.type
_entity_poly.pdbx_seq_one_letter_code
_entity_poly.pdbx_strand_id
1 'polypeptide(L)'
;MNNNNKLAELEAFLFIHGEPVTQNKIAAILDIKHEELNSVLSELKNRLEGEERGLTLIADEEKIQLVTKPKFGKILESFVRDELSEDLTPASLEALALIAYFAPLSRARLDYLRGVNSSFIVRSLLLRGLAERFPDPDRANVFLYRPTFDLLRHLGLEKKENLPDFEKFQSLLKAFESQADISSEAIPVAADSISAERKETYIDAEDKVLN
;
A
#
# COMPACT_ATOMS: atom_id res chain seq x y z
N MET A 1 23.49 5.56 16.15
CA MET A 1 22.78 4.68 15.19
C MET A 1 23.28 4.98 13.79
N ASN A 2 23.44 3.98 12.93
CA ASN A 2 24.13 4.16 11.66
C ASN A 2 23.18 4.84 10.65
N ASN A 3 23.45 6.09 10.27
CA ASN A 3 22.61 6.91 9.35
C ASN A 3 22.32 6.17 8.01
N ASN A 4 23.26 5.33 7.55
CA ASN A 4 23.10 4.51 6.36
C ASN A 4 21.97 3.48 6.47
N ASN A 5 21.66 2.98 7.66
CA ASN A 5 20.57 2.03 7.85
C ASN A 5 19.21 2.73 7.75
N LYS A 6 19.07 3.90 8.36
CA LYS A 6 17.83 4.70 8.30
C LYS A 6 17.51 5.17 6.88
N LEU A 7 18.52 5.45 6.08
CA LEU A 7 18.35 5.80 4.68
C LEU A 7 17.83 4.62 3.84
N ALA A 8 18.39 3.42 4.05
CA ALA A 8 17.92 2.22 3.37
C ALA A 8 16.49 1.83 3.81
N GLU A 9 16.18 1.96 5.10
CA GLU A 9 14.84 1.75 5.64
C GLU A 9 13.82 2.73 5.03
N LEU A 10 14.18 4.01 4.89
CA LEU A 10 13.35 5.03 4.25
C LEU A 10 13.09 4.72 2.78
N GLU A 11 14.12 4.39 2.02
CA GLU A 11 13.99 4.04 0.61
C GLU A 11 13.09 2.82 0.42
N ALA A 12 13.32 1.75 1.20
CA ALA A 12 12.51 0.53 1.17
C ALA A 12 11.04 0.81 1.53
N PHE A 13 10.81 1.63 2.58
CA PHE A 13 9.47 2.00 2.98
C PHE A 13 8.74 2.80 1.89
N LEU A 14 9.37 3.83 1.33
CA LEU A 14 8.78 4.66 0.28
C LEU A 14 8.49 3.83 -0.98
N PHE A 15 9.38 2.89 -1.32
CA PHE A 15 9.18 1.99 -2.44
C PHE A 15 7.96 1.09 -2.27
N ILE A 16 7.82 0.42 -1.14
CA ILE A 16 6.69 -0.49 -0.88
C ILE A 16 5.37 0.27 -0.67
N HIS A 17 5.43 1.47 -0.10
CA HIS A 17 4.25 2.29 0.13
C HIS A 17 3.64 2.79 -1.19
N GLY A 18 4.48 3.23 -2.13
CA GLY A 18 4.11 3.59 -3.51
C GLY A 18 3.21 4.83 -3.68
N GLU A 19 2.69 5.40 -2.60
CA GLU A 19 1.77 6.55 -2.58
C GLU A 19 2.37 7.72 -1.80
N PRO A 20 1.85 8.97 -1.96
CA PRO A 20 2.28 10.08 -1.13
C PRO A 20 2.05 9.79 0.36
N VAL A 21 3.08 9.94 1.17
CA VAL A 21 3.05 9.67 2.61
C VAL A 21 3.51 10.89 3.41
N THR A 22 2.86 11.17 4.56
CA THR A 22 3.23 12.32 5.39
C THR A 22 4.54 12.09 6.12
N GLN A 23 5.29 13.18 6.32
CA GLN A 23 6.52 13.18 7.11
C GLN A 23 6.31 12.64 8.53
N ASN A 24 5.18 12.97 9.18
CA ASN A 24 4.82 12.46 10.50
C ASN A 24 4.72 10.92 10.52
N LYS A 25 4.08 10.33 9.50
CA LYS A 25 3.95 8.88 9.39
C LYS A 25 5.31 8.21 9.14
N ILE A 26 6.16 8.82 8.32
CA ILE A 26 7.52 8.30 8.08
C ILE A 26 8.34 8.34 9.38
N ALA A 27 8.34 9.47 10.10
CA ALA A 27 9.07 9.63 11.35
C ALA A 27 8.64 8.59 12.41
N ALA A 28 7.32 8.33 12.52
CA ALA A 28 6.78 7.33 13.42
C ALA A 28 7.19 5.90 13.06
N ILE A 29 7.18 5.54 11.75
CA ILE A 29 7.55 4.19 11.29
C ILE A 29 9.05 3.92 11.45
N LEU A 30 9.89 4.94 11.17
CA LEU A 30 11.34 4.82 11.28
C LEU A 30 11.84 5.03 12.73
N ASP A 31 10.96 5.40 13.65
CA ASP A 31 11.29 5.74 15.04
C ASP A 31 12.43 6.78 15.12
N ILE A 32 12.25 7.91 14.40
CA ILE A 32 13.18 9.03 14.35
C ILE A 32 12.48 10.37 14.53
N LYS A 33 13.24 11.38 14.98
CA LYS A 33 12.75 12.75 15.09
C LYS A 33 12.66 13.43 13.72
N HIS A 34 11.80 14.46 13.61
CA HIS A 34 11.65 15.23 12.38
C HIS A 34 12.94 15.84 11.84
N GLU A 35 13.81 16.33 12.75
CA GLU A 35 15.12 16.89 12.37
C GLU A 35 16.03 15.85 11.71
N GLU A 36 16.03 14.64 12.26
CA GLU A 36 16.78 13.50 11.70
C GLU A 36 16.17 13.05 10.37
N LEU A 37 14.82 13.00 10.29
CA LEU A 37 14.12 12.66 9.04
C LEU A 37 14.49 13.63 7.92
N ASN A 38 14.54 14.94 8.17
CA ASN A 38 14.94 15.94 7.18
C ASN A 38 16.36 15.70 6.66
N SER A 39 17.28 15.30 7.54
CA SER A 39 18.65 14.97 7.16
C SER A 39 18.69 13.70 6.27
N VAL A 40 17.97 12.65 6.67
CA VAL A 40 17.91 11.39 5.89
C VAL A 40 17.23 11.59 4.54
N LEU A 41 16.16 12.41 4.48
CA LEU A 41 15.48 12.77 3.23
C LEU A 41 16.39 13.55 2.27
N SER A 42 17.12 14.52 2.79
CA SER A 42 18.08 15.30 1.99
C SER A 42 19.18 14.40 1.43
N GLU A 43 19.69 13.47 2.22
CA GLU A 43 20.69 12.51 1.77
C GLU A 43 20.11 11.56 0.72
N LEU A 44 18.90 11.01 0.91
CA LEU A 44 18.23 10.17 -0.07
C LEU A 44 18.02 10.92 -1.39
N LYS A 45 17.54 12.17 -1.32
CA LYS A 45 17.36 13.00 -2.49
C LYS A 45 18.65 13.18 -3.27
N ASN A 46 19.75 13.54 -2.58
CA ASN A 46 21.07 13.71 -3.21
C ASN A 46 21.56 12.42 -3.89
N ARG A 47 21.36 11.25 -3.25
CA ARG A 47 21.74 9.95 -3.85
C ARG A 47 20.90 9.60 -5.08
N LEU A 48 19.66 10.06 -5.13
CA LEU A 48 18.77 9.83 -6.28
C LEU A 48 18.98 10.84 -7.41
N GLU A 49 19.70 11.96 -7.20
CA GLU A 49 19.98 12.96 -8.24
C GLU A 49 20.90 12.44 -9.36
N GLY A 50 21.75 11.44 -9.09
CA GLY A 50 22.66 10.86 -10.08
C GLY A 50 21.96 10.46 -11.38
N GLU A 51 22.66 10.66 -12.52
CA GLU A 51 22.08 10.35 -13.83
C GLU A 51 21.83 8.86 -14.04
N GLU A 52 22.56 8.02 -13.33
CA GLU A 52 22.43 6.55 -13.34
C GLU A 52 21.20 6.06 -12.53
N ARG A 53 20.54 6.96 -11.81
CA ARG A 53 19.35 6.60 -11.01
C ARG A 53 18.07 6.81 -11.80
N GLY A 54 17.15 5.84 -11.71
CA GLY A 54 15.83 5.88 -12.36
C GLY A 54 14.75 6.52 -11.51
N LEU A 55 14.95 6.64 -10.20
CA LEU A 55 13.99 7.15 -9.24
C LEU A 55 14.35 8.56 -8.77
N THR A 56 13.34 9.27 -8.26
CA THR A 56 13.46 10.59 -7.62
C THR A 56 12.41 10.75 -6.53
N LEU A 57 12.56 11.76 -5.67
CA LEU A 57 11.56 12.13 -4.67
C LEU A 57 10.74 13.31 -5.18
N ILE A 58 9.42 13.19 -5.08
CA ILE A 58 8.51 14.35 -5.07
C ILE A 58 8.16 14.61 -3.61
N ALA A 59 8.35 15.86 -3.18
CA ALA A 59 8.01 16.30 -1.85
C ALA A 59 7.29 17.65 -1.93
N ASP A 60 6.24 17.79 -1.13
CA ASP A 60 5.64 19.08 -0.76
C ASP A 60 5.86 19.34 0.73
N GLU A 61 5.15 20.32 1.30
CA GLU A 61 5.29 20.70 2.71
C GLU A 61 4.88 19.58 3.67
N GLU A 62 4.00 18.67 3.27
CA GLU A 62 3.42 17.65 4.13
C GLU A 62 3.78 16.22 3.72
N LYS A 63 3.90 15.96 2.40
CA LYS A 63 3.94 14.60 1.84
C LYS A 63 5.16 14.38 0.95
N ILE A 64 5.58 13.14 0.92
CA ILE A 64 6.73 12.68 0.12
C ILE A 64 6.33 11.42 -0.61
N GLN A 65 6.81 11.27 -1.84
CA GLN A 65 6.62 10.08 -2.66
C GLN A 65 7.89 9.78 -3.45
N LEU A 66 8.26 8.51 -3.51
CA LEU A 66 9.28 8.00 -4.42
C LEU A 66 8.63 7.71 -5.77
N VAL A 67 9.18 8.30 -6.85
CA VAL A 67 8.64 8.18 -8.20
C VAL A 67 9.75 7.95 -9.23
N THR A 68 9.39 7.58 -10.44
CA THR A 68 10.32 7.46 -11.57
C THR A 68 10.68 8.83 -12.12
N LYS A 69 11.94 9.01 -12.57
CA LYS A 69 12.37 10.27 -13.21
C LYS A 69 11.65 10.48 -14.55
N PRO A 70 11.23 11.73 -14.86
CA PRO A 70 10.54 12.06 -16.11
C PRO A 70 11.29 11.65 -17.38
N LYS A 71 12.64 11.66 -17.35
CA LYS A 71 13.46 11.27 -18.50
C LYS A 71 13.22 9.83 -19.00
N PHE A 72 12.68 8.97 -18.15
CA PHE A 72 12.32 7.59 -18.51
C PHE A 72 10.85 7.44 -18.93
N GLY A 73 10.09 8.55 -19.05
CA GLY A 73 8.67 8.52 -19.38
C GLY A 73 8.33 7.71 -20.64
N LYS A 74 9.11 7.85 -21.71
CA LYS A 74 8.86 7.13 -22.97
C LYS A 74 8.94 5.60 -22.82
N ILE A 75 9.97 5.10 -22.14
CA ILE A 75 10.11 3.64 -21.94
C ILE A 75 9.02 3.11 -21.00
N LEU A 76 8.67 3.90 -19.99
CA LEU A 76 7.61 3.53 -19.05
C LEU A 76 6.23 3.59 -19.70
N GLU A 77 6.00 4.57 -20.59
CA GLU A 77 4.75 4.68 -21.36
C GLU A 77 4.53 3.47 -22.27
N SER A 78 5.58 2.99 -22.96
CA SER A 78 5.46 1.78 -23.79
C SER A 78 5.13 0.55 -22.94
N PHE A 79 5.81 0.37 -21.81
CA PHE A 79 5.53 -0.72 -20.87
C PHE A 79 4.08 -0.66 -20.34
N VAL A 80 3.63 0.52 -19.90
CA VAL A 80 2.24 0.70 -19.41
C VAL A 80 1.24 0.41 -20.54
N ARG A 81 1.52 0.83 -21.77
CA ARG A 81 0.64 0.57 -22.91
C ARG A 81 0.53 -0.92 -23.22
N ASP A 82 1.65 -1.64 -23.17
CA ASP A 82 1.67 -3.09 -23.40
C ASP A 82 0.88 -3.80 -22.29
N GLU A 83 1.09 -3.43 -21.02
CA GLU A 83 0.36 -3.97 -19.88
C GLU A 83 -1.14 -3.64 -19.93
N LEU A 84 -1.53 -2.45 -20.41
CA LEU A 84 -2.94 -2.08 -20.62
C LEU A 84 -3.62 -2.90 -21.72
N SER A 85 -2.88 -3.46 -22.67
CA SER A 85 -3.42 -4.30 -23.75
C SER A 85 -3.63 -5.76 -23.32
N GLU A 86 -3.00 -6.21 -22.24
CA GLU A 86 -3.17 -7.56 -21.71
C GLU A 86 -4.52 -7.74 -20.99
N ASP A 87 -5.05 -8.95 -21.02
CA ASP A 87 -6.22 -9.31 -20.25
C ASP A 87 -5.95 -9.21 -18.75
N LEU A 88 -7.01 -8.92 -17.98
CA LEU A 88 -6.89 -8.90 -16.52
C LEU A 88 -6.60 -10.30 -15.99
N THR A 89 -5.58 -10.41 -15.14
CA THR A 89 -5.29 -11.66 -14.45
C THR A 89 -6.44 -12.04 -13.51
N PRO A 90 -6.60 -13.33 -13.16
CA PRO A 90 -7.61 -13.75 -12.17
C PRO A 90 -7.51 -12.98 -10.84
N ALA A 91 -6.31 -12.69 -10.38
CA ALA A 91 -6.09 -11.90 -9.17
C ALA A 91 -6.53 -10.42 -9.32
N SER A 92 -6.37 -9.86 -10.53
CA SER A 92 -6.85 -8.51 -10.84
C SER A 92 -8.36 -8.46 -10.95
N LEU A 93 -8.98 -9.49 -11.53
CA LEU A 93 -10.44 -9.61 -11.60
C LEU A 93 -11.06 -9.76 -10.21
N GLU A 94 -10.46 -10.56 -9.33
CA GLU A 94 -10.87 -10.69 -7.93
C GLU A 94 -10.83 -9.34 -7.21
N ALA A 95 -9.71 -8.62 -7.29
CA ALA A 95 -9.56 -7.32 -6.65
C ALA A 95 -10.54 -6.28 -7.22
N LEU A 96 -10.75 -6.27 -8.54
CA LEU A 96 -11.72 -5.39 -9.20
C LEU A 96 -13.15 -5.70 -8.75
N ALA A 97 -13.51 -6.98 -8.64
CA ALA A 97 -14.82 -7.40 -8.13
C ALA A 97 -15.02 -6.93 -6.69
N LEU A 98 -14.03 -7.14 -5.79
CA LEU A 98 -14.12 -6.63 -4.41
C LEU A 98 -14.29 -5.11 -4.36
N ILE A 99 -13.56 -4.36 -5.18
CA ILE A 99 -13.73 -2.90 -5.27
C ILE A 99 -15.12 -2.55 -5.81
N ALA A 100 -15.62 -3.24 -6.84
CA ALA A 100 -16.91 -2.93 -7.44
C ALA A 100 -18.08 -3.20 -6.50
N TYR A 101 -18.05 -4.33 -5.79
CA TYR A 101 -19.14 -4.72 -4.90
C TYR A 101 -19.09 -3.99 -3.54
N PHE A 102 -17.89 -3.71 -3.01
CA PHE A 102 -17.73 -3.24 -1.63
C PHE A 102 -17.23 -1.81 -1.51
N ALA A 103 -17.18 -1.06 -2.63
CA ALA A 103 -16.81 0.36 -2.59
C ALA A 103 -17.77 1.19 -1.71
N PRO A 104 -17.23 2.16 -0.95
CA PRO A 104 -15.83 2.59 -0.88
C PRO A 104 -14.95 1.66 -0.04
N LEU A 105 -13.77 1.29 -0.52
CA LEU A 105 -12.89 0.29 0.09
C LEU A 105 -11.46 0.80 0.20
N SER A 106 -10.87 0.77 1.41
CA SER A 106 -9.46 1.11 1.58
C SER A 106 -8.54 -0.04 1.11
N ARG A 107 -7.28 0.28 0.78
CA ARG A 107 -6.30 -0.76 0.43
C ARG A 107 -6.12 -1.78 1.55
N ALA A 108 -5.99 -1.32 2.78
CA ALA A 108 -5.85 -2.22 3.93
C ALA A 108 -7.03 -3.19 4.05
N ARG A 109 -8.25 -2.70 3.76
CA ARG A 109 -9.44 -3.54 3.76
C ARG A 109 -9.45 -4.53 2.60
N LEU A 110 -9.02 -4.10 1.41
CA LEU A 110 -8.86 -4.98 0.26
C LEU A 110 -7.82 -6.09 0.53
N ASP A 111 -6.66 -5.72 1.10
CA ASP A 111 -5.61 -6.67 1.48
C ASP A 111 -6.12 -7.69 2.50
N TYR A 112 -6.91 -7.24 3.48
CA TYR A 112 -7.55 -8.12 4.47
C TYR A 112 -8.52 -9.12 3.84
N LEU A 113 -9.40 -8.66 2.94
CA LEU A 113 -10.37 -9.52 2.26
C LEU A 113 -9.71 -10.54 1.33
N ARG A 114 -8.58 -10.19 0.73
CA ARG A 114 -7.83 -11.07 -0.17
C ARG A 114 -6.80 -11.96 0.55
N GLY A 115 -6.44 -11.62 1.78
CA GLY A 115 -5.37 -12.31 2.52
C GLY A 115 -3.96 -12.06 2.00
N VAL A 116 -3.79 -11.15 1.02
CA VAL A 116 -2.51 -10.83 0.37
C VAL A 116 -2.39 -9.35 0.05
N ASN A 117 -1.15 -8.86 -0.12
CA ASN A 117 -0.90 -7.47 -0.52
C ASN A 117 -1.41 -7.21 -1.94
N SER A 118 -2.22 -6.18 -2.10
CA SER A 118 -2.88 -5.81 -3.36
C SER A 118 -2.33 -4.53 -3.99
N SER A 119 -1.22 -3.97 -3.47
CA SER A 119 -0.70 -2.66 -3.90
C SER A 119 -0.43 -2.60 -5.40
N PHE A 120 0.21 -3.63 -5.96
CA PHE A 120 0.50 -3.70 -7.39
C PHE A 120 -0.78 -3.79 -8.22
N ILE A 121 -1.72 -4.65 -7.81
CA ILE A 121 -3.00 -4.85 -8.52
C ILE A 121 -3.83 -3.57 -8.51
N VAL A 122 -3.96 -2.92 -7.35
CA VAL A 122 -4.69 -1.64 -7.25
C VAL A 122 -4.08 -0.59 -8.16
N ARG A 123 -2.74 -0.51 -8.21
CA ARG A 123 -2.05 0.42 -9.11
C ARG A 123 -2.34 0.11 -10.58
N SER A 124 -2.33 -1.15 -10.99
CA SER A 124 -2.68 -1.58 -12.35
C SER A 124 -4.14 -1.23 -12.68
N LEU A 125 -5.09 -1.46 -11.77
CA LEU A 125 -6.50 -1.11 -11.96
C LEU A 125 -6.72 0.41 -12.09
N LEU A 126 -5.98 1.22 -11.32
CA LEU A 126 -6.00 2.68 -11.44
C LEU A 126 -5.45 3.16 -12.79
N LEU A 127 -4.31 2.61 -13.23
CA LEU A 127 -3.70 2.92 -14.53
C LEU A 127 -4.61 2.56 -15.71
N ARG A 128 -5.33 1.45 -15.59
CA ARG A 128 -6.32 0.99 -16.58
C ARG A 128 -7.64 1.80 -16.55
N GLY A 129 -7.80 2.71 -15.60
CA GLY A 129 -9.04 3.47 -15.43
C GLY A 129 -10.24 2.63 -15.02
N LEU A 130 -10.01 1.44 -14.44
CA LEU A 130 -11.08 0.55 -13.98
C LEU A 130 -11.52 0.89 -12.54
N ALA A 131 -10.60 1.42 -11.75
CA ALA A 131 -10.87 1.95 -10.42
C ALA A 131 -10.37 3.39 -10.31
N GLU A 132 -10.93 4.14 -9.40
CA GLU A 132 -10.45 5.47 -9.02
C GLU A 132 -10.29 5.56 -7.50
N ARG A 133 -9.42 6.50 -7.06
CA ARG A 133 -9.18 6.74 -5.65
C ARG A 133 -9.57 8.15 -5.24
N PHE A 134 -10.02 8.30 -4.01
CA PHE A 134 -10.31 9.58 -3.38
C PHE A 134 -9.91 9.56 -1.91
N PRO A 135 -9.64 10.72 -1.28
CA PRO A 135 -9.30 10.79 0.13
C PRO A 135 -10.45 10.27 1.01
N ASP A 136 -10.11 9.53 2.06
CA ASP A 136 -11.07 9.16 3.10
C ASP A 136 -11.44 10.43 3.91
N PRO A 137 -12.74 10.81 4.01
CA PRO A 137 -13.14 12.01 4.72
C PRO A 137 -12.89 11.95 6.23
N ASP A 138 -12.86 10.74 6.80
CA ASP A 138 -12.77 10.52 8.24
C ASP A 138 -11.33 10.20 8.71
N ARG A 139 -10.44 9.83 7.79
CA ARG A 139 -9.07 9.39 8.10
C ARG A 139 -8.04 10.09 7.23
N ALA A 140 -7.27 10.97 7.83
CA ALA A 140 -6.15 11.62 7.14
C ALA A 140 -5.19 10.59 6.55
N ASN A 141 -4.71 10.86 5.33
CA ASN A 141 -3.73 10.02 4.60
C ASN A 141 -4.19 8.59 4.25
N VAL A 142 -5.49 8.34 4.24
CA VAL A 142 -6.09 7.11 3.74
C VAL A 142 -6.81 7.42 2.44
N PHE A 143 -6.63 6.55 1.44
CA PHE A 143 -7.39 6.59 0.20
C PHE A 143 -8.41 5.47 0.18
N LEU A 144 -9.58 5.80 -0.34
CA LEU A 144 -10.64 4.85 -0.64
C LEU A 144 -10.70 4.64 -2.16
N TYR A 145 -11.08 3.46 -2.56
CA TYR A 145 -11.19 3.04 -3.96
C TYR A 145 -12.63 2.73 -4.30
N ARG A 146 -13.01 3.05 -5.54
CA ARG A 146 -14.32 2.70 -6.12
C ARG A 146 -14.19 2.43 -7.62
N PRO A 147 -15.15 1.73 -8.23
CA PRO A 147 -15.18 1.56 -9.68
C PRO A 147 -15.37 2.91 -10.37
N THR A 148 -14.76 3.07 -11.54
CA THR A 148 -14.95 4.27 -12.37
C THR A 148 -16.31 4.23 -13.09
N PHE A 149 -16.77 5.39 -13.55
CA PHE A 149 -17.92 5.47 -14.44
C PHE A 149 -17.66 4.75 -15.77
N ASP A 150 -16.42 4.76 -16.26
CA ASP A 150 -16.04 4.05 -17.47
C ASP A 150 -16.19 2.54 -17.34
N LEU A 151 -15.80 1.98 -16.18
CA LEU A 151 -16.06 0.56 -15.90
C LEU A 151 -17.56 0.26 -15.88
N LEU A 152 -18.36 1.04 -15.18
CA LEU A 152 -19.82 0.84 -15.12
C LEU A 152 -20.46 0.91 -16.51
N ARG A 153 -20.05 1.89 -17.31
CA ARG A 153 -20.49 2.04 -18.71
C ARG A 153 -20.09 0.82 -19.55
N HIS A 154 -18.87 0.32 -19.40
CA HIS A 154 -18.39 -0.87 -20.10
C HIS A 154 -19.18 -2.13 -19.73
N LEU A 155 -19.59 -2.24 -18.48
CA LEU A 155 -20.45 -3.32 -17.99
C LEU A 155 -21.94 -3.13 -18.34
N GLY A 156 -22.32 -1.99 -18.94
CA GLY A 156 -23.70 -1.67 -19.27
C GLY A 156 -24.58 -1.37 -18.03
N LEU A 157 -23.96 -0.90 -16.93
CA LEU A 157 -24.63 -0.63 -15.67
C LEU A 157 -24.79 0.86 -15.44
N GLU A 158 -25.96 1.29 -14.96
CA GLU A 158 -26.22 2.68 -14.55
C GLU A 158 -25.63 3.01 -13.19
N LYS A 159 -25.56 2.03 -12.29
CA LYS A 159 -25.04 2.14 -10.94
C LYS A 159 -24.50 0.80 -10.44
N LYS A 160 -23.61 0.83 -9.44
CA LYS A 160 -22.99 -0.38 -8.88
C LYS A 160 -24.00 -1.37 -8.25
N GLU A 161 -25.12 -0.86 -7.73
CA GLU A 161 -26.18 -1.67 -7.13
C GLU A 161 -26.86 -2.58 -8.15
N ASN A 162 -26.67 -2.32 -9.47
CA ASN A 162 -27.19 -3.16 -10.53
C ASN A 162 -26.24 -4.34 -10.88
N LEU A 163 -25.12 -4.48 -10.18
CA LEU A 163 -24.27 -5.67 -10.29
C LEU A 163 -25.05 -6.93 -9.91
N PRO A 164 -24.78 -8.07 -10.57
CA PRO A 164 -25.45 -9.34 -10.25
C PRO A 164 -25.28 -9.71 -8.76
N ASP A 165 -26.36 -10.18 -8.14
CA ASP A 165 -26.36 -10.61 -6.72
C ASP A 165 -25.83 -9.57 -5.72
N PHE A 166 -25.88 -8.26 -6.03
CA PHE A 166 -25.28 -7.21 -5.20
C PHE A 166 -25.71 -7.29 -3.73
N GLU A 167 -26.99 -7.41 -3.45
CA GLU A 167 -27.52 -7.48 -2.07
C GLU A 167 -27.01 -8.73 -1.32
N LYS A 168 -26.88 -9.85 -2.02
CA LYS A 168 -26.34 -11.09 -1.46
C LYS A 168 -24.88 -10.90 -1.04
N PHE A 169 -24.06 -10.30 -1.87
CA PHE A 169 -22.65 -10.02 -1.54
C PHE A 169 -22.52 -9.01 -0.41
N GLN A 170 -23.38 -7.97 -0.36
CA GLN A 170 -23.43 -7.04 0.77
C GLN A 170 -23.78 -7.74 2.09
N SER A 171 -24.73 -8.66 2.05
CA SER A 171 -25.11 -9.45 3.23
C SER A 171 -24.01 -10.38 3.71
N LEU A 172 -23.29 -11.03 2.78
CA LEU A 172 -22.14 -11.87 3.08
C LEU A 172 -20.99 -11.08 3.71
N LEU A 173 -20.72 -9.88 3.21
CA LEU A 173 -19.68 -9.01 3.80
C LEU A 173 -20.03 -8.63 5.23
N LYS A 174 -21.27 -8.20 5.49
CA LYS A 174 -21.73 -7.87 6.84
C LYS A 174 -21.64 -9.06 7.80
N ALA A 175 -22.00 -10.26 7.35
CA ALA A 175 -21.87 -11.47 8.15
C ALA A 175 -20.40 -11.81 8.47
N PHE A 176 -19.50 -11.63 7.50
CA PHE A 176 -18.07 -11.83 7.68
C PHE A 176 -17.47 -10.80 8.67
N GLU A 177 -17.87 -9.54 8.60
CA GLU A 177 -17.45 -8.48 9.52
C GLU A 177 -17.92 -8.76 10.95
N SER A 178 -19.16 -9.16 11.13
CA SER A 178 -19.71 -9.50 12.46
C SER A 178 -18.98 -10.68 13.10
N GLN A 179 -18.53 -11.66 12.32
CA GLN A 179 -17.73 -12.77 12.82
C GLN A 179 -16.29 -12.37 13.17
N ALA A 180 -15.70 -11.43 12.41
CA ALA A 180 -14.37 -10.91 12.67
C ALA A 180 -14.32 -10.07 13.96
N ASP A 181 -15.36 -9.26 14.23
CA ASP A 181 -15.49 -8.47 15.46
C ASP A 181 -15.62 -9.38 16.69
N ILE A 182 -16.38 -10.45 16.61
CA ILE A 182 -16.52 -11.44 17.70
C ILE A 182 -15.18 -12.15 17.96
N SER A 183 -14.39 -12.43 16.93
CA SER A 183 -13.07 -13.06 17.09
C SER A 183 -12.00 -12.10 17.61
N SER A 184 -12.13 -10.79 17.37
CA SER A 184 -11.21 -9.77 17.89
C SER A 184 -11.44 -9.44 19.38
N GLU A 185 -12.67 -9.58 19.88
CA GLU A 185 -12.97 -9.47 21.32
C GLU A 185 -12.53 -10.71 22.13
N ALA A 186 -12.34 -11.86 21.48
CA ALA A 186 -11.95 -13.10 22.11
C ALA A 186 -10.42 -13.35 22.21
N ILE A 187 -9.60 -12.47 21.68
CA ILE A 187 -8.14 -12.54 21.81
C ILE A 187 -7.70 -11.48 22.86
N PRO A 188 -7.44 -11.86 24.11
CA PRO A 188 -6.77 -10.94 25.03
C PRO A 188 -5.42 -10.61 24.42
N VAL A 189 -5.15 -9.31 24.28
CA VAL A 189 -3.91 -8.75 23.76
C VAL A 189 -2.76 -9.19 24.66
N ALA A 190 -2.15 -10.32 24.37
CA ALA A 190 -0.85 -10.72 24.89
C ALA A 190 0.23 -10.05 24.03
N ALA A 191 0.25 -8.71 24.03
CA ALA A 191 1.26 -7.94 23.28
C ALA A 191 2.57 -7.76 24.08
N ASP A 192 2.61 -8.20 25.34
CA ASP A 192 3.79 -7.98 26.22
C ASP A 192 4.71 -9.20 26.42
N SER A 193 4.36 -10.37 25.86
CA SER A 193 5.19 -11.59 26.07
C SER A 193 6.15 -11.93 24.93
N ILE A 194 6.01 -11.31 23.75
CA ILE A 194 6.85 -11.67 22.57
C ILE A 194 8.19 -10.88 22.56
N SER A 195 8.31 -9.80 23.34
CA SER A 195 9.54 -9.01 23.41
C SER A 195 10.61 -9.57 24.37
N ALA A 196 10.22 -10.45 25.30
CA ALA A 196 11.16 -11.03 26.28
C ALA A 196 11.83 -12.32 25.77
N GLU A 197 11.10 -13.21 25.10
CA GLU A 197 11.66 -14.48 24.64
C GLU A 197 12.57 -14.39 23.39
N ARG A 198 12.48 -13.31 22.60
CA ARG A 198 13.41 -13.11 21.48
C ARG A 198 14.79 -12.57 21.86
N LYS A 199 14.97 -12.09 23.08
CA LYS A 199 16.29 -11.63 23.53
C LYS A 199 17.15 -12.76 24.10
N GLU A 200 16.57 -13.83 24.63
CA GLU A 200 17.33 -14.94 25.19
C GLU A 200 17.84 -15.95 24.14
N THR A 201 17.15 -16.10 23.02
CA THR A 201 17.56 -17.04 21.95
C THR A 201 18.66 -16.53 21.03
N TYR A 202 19.00 -15.22 21.09
CA TYR A 202 20.07 -14.66 20.26
C TYR A 202 21.44 -14.64 20.96
N ILE A 203 21.47 -14.77 22.28
CA ILE A 203 22.73 -14.77 23.08
C ILE A 203 23.38 -16.17 23.11
N ASP A 204 22.59 -17.24 23.01
CA ASP A 204 23.09 -18.63 23.02
C ASP A 204 23.64 -19.14 21.68
N ALA A 205 23.48 -18.37 20.58
CA ALA A 205 23.95 -18.78 19.26
C ALA A 205 25.39 -18.28 18.94
N GLU A 206 25.89 -17.25 19.62
CA GLU A 206 27.24 -16.73 19.38
C GLU A 206 28.32 -17.47 20.14
N ASP A 207 28.01 -18.18 21.24
CA ASP A 207 29.00 -18.92 22.04
C ASP A 207 29.31 -20.35 21.52
N LYS A 208 28.64 -20.82 20.47
CA LYS A 208 28.85 -22.15 19.89
C LYS A 208 29.67 -22.22 18.60
N VAL A 209 30.21 -21.08 18.12
CA VAL A 209 31.02 -21.01 16.89
C VAL A 209 32.50 -20.77 17.17
N LEU A 210 32.93 -20.70 18.42
CA LEU A 210 34.33 -20.47 18.81
C LEU A 210 34.88 -21.55 19.77
N ASN A 211 34.62 -22.83 19.47
CA ASN A 211 35.42 -23.95 20.04
C ASN A 211 35.43 -25.11 19.06
#